data_e34e02ce66430f336125ff25b8f3da84
#
_entry.id   e34e02ce66430f336125ff25b8f3da84
#
_cell.length_a   1.000
_cell.length_b   1.000
_cell.length_c   1.000
_cell.angle_alpha   90.00
_cell.angle_beta   90.00
_cell.angle_gamma   90.00
#
_symmetry.space_group_name_H-M   'P 1'
#
loop_
_entity.id
_entity.type
_entity.pdbx_description
1 polymer ?
#
loop_
_entity_poly.entity_id
_entity_poly.type
_entity_poly.pdbx_seq_one_letter_code
_entity_poly.pdbx_strand_id
1 'polypeptide(L)'
;MTFRIGTRGSQLATTQAGTIRDALIAAGFDAELTIISTPGDRSQAPVERIGVGVFTQALRDAMAAGDCDMAVHSFKDLPTAPDPRFRLVVPPRADAREALIARDGLTLENLPEGARVGTSAPRRVSQLRGLRPDLDIRPLRGNIDTRMGHVTEGRLDAVVLAYAGLDRTGMGERATEVFAPDVLVPAPAQGALAVECRHSDSGAVTAIETLIDSAATACAAAERRVLACLEAGCTAPVAAHATIDGDRITLTAGVFALDGSRRLVVSGNADLDRHLELGEDLARQLLEQGAADIMTAAGDN
;
A
#
# COMPACT_ATOMS: atom_id res chain seq x y z
N MET A 1 20.27 -18.75 -17.01
CA MET A 1 19.61 -19.14 -15.72
C MET A 1 18.30 -18.40 -15.66
N THR A 2 17.19 -19.08 -15.52
CA THR A 2 15.87 -18.46 -15.43
C THR A 2 15.52 -18.19 -13.96
N PHE A 3 15.22 -16.95 -13.60
CA PHE A 3 14.81 -16.57 -12.24
C PHE A 3 13.32 -16.89 -12.01
N ARG A 4 13.02 -17.52 -10.89
CA ARG A 4 11.66 -17.84 -10.46
C ARG A 4 11.14 -16.74 -9.55
N ILE A 5 10.10 -16.02 -10.02
CA ILE A 5 9.47 -14.93 -9.26
C ILE A 5 8.28 -15.49 -8.50
N GLY A 6 8.38 -15.60 -7.18
CA GLY A 6 7.31 -16.02 -6.30
C GLY A 6 6.19 -14.99 -6.23
N THR A 7 4.96 -15.42 -6.46
CA THR A 7 3.76 -14.59 -6.37
C THR A 7 2.56 -15.39 -5.89
N ARG A 8 1.55 -14.69 -5.35
CA ARG A 8 0.25 -15.30 -5.02
C ARG A 8 -0.57 -15.52 -6.30
N GLY A 9 -1.55 -16.43 -6.24
CA GLY A 9 -2.41 -16.75 -7.39
C GLY A 9 -3.53 -15.73 -7.67
N SER A 10 -3.65 -14.61 -6.95
CA SER A 10 -4.65 -13.60 -7.25
C SER A 10 -4.28 -12.80 -8.50
N GLN A 11 -5.29 -12.35 -9.26
CA GLN A 11 -5.09 -11.57 -10.49
C GLN A 11 -4.15 -10.38 -10.27
N LEU A 12 -4.39 -9.56 -9.24
CA LEU A 12 -3.53 -8.42 -8.94
C LEU A 12 -2.08 -8.85 -8.66
N ALA A 13 -1.86 -9.90 -7.86
CA ALA A 13 -0.51 -10.36 -7.52
C ALA A 13 0.22 -10.89 -8.76
N THR A 14 -0.45 -11.68 -9.61
CA THR A 14 0.14 -12.20 -10.85
C THR A 14 0.41 -11.08 -11.86
N THR A 15 -0.45 -10.06 -11.96
CA THR A 15 -0.19 -8.88 -12.79
C THR A 15 1.01 -8.09 -12.29
N GLN A 16 1.12 -7.85 -10.97
CA GLN A 16 2.27 -7.16 -10.38
C GLN A 16 3.59 -7.91 -10.63
N ALA A 17 3.59 -9.22 -10.40
CA ALA A 17 4.77 -10.04 -10.66
C ALA A 17 5.08 -10.16 -12.16
N GLY A 18 4.06 -10.18 -13.02
CA GLY A 18 4.20 -10.15 -14.47
C GLY A 18 4.91 -8.89 -14.97
N THR A 19 4.56 -7.71 -14.42
CA THR A 19 5.26 -6.46 -14.74
C THR A 19 6.76 -6.54 -14.40
N ILE A 20 7.09 -7.14 -13.26
CA ILE A 20 8.50 -7.32 -12.86
C ILE A 20 9.22 -8.34 -13.73
N ARG A 21 8.57 -9.46 -14.07
CA ARG A 21 9.11 -10.44 -15.03
C ARG A 21 9.46 -9.77 -16.35
N ASP A 22 8.53 -9.00 -16.91
CA ASP A 22 8.70 -8.38 -18.22
C ASP A 22 9.82 -7.31 -18.18
N ALA A 23 9.96 -6.58 -17.06
CA ALA A 23 11.05 -5.63 -16.86
C ALA A 23 12.42 -6.34 -16.75
N LEU A 24 12.50 -7.47 -16.05
CA LEU A 24 13.74 -8.28 -16.00
C LEU A 24 14.11 -8.84 -17.35
N ILE A 25 13.13 -9.35 -18.12
CA ILE A 25 13.38 -9.84 -19.50
C ILE A 25 13.89 -8.70 -20.38
N ALA A 26 13.30 -7.51 -20.29
CA ALA A 26 13.76 -6.34 -21.03
C ALA A 26 15.19 -5.91 -20.62
N ALA A 27 15.60 -6.18 -19.37
CA ALA A 27 16.96 -5.96 -18.88
C ALA A 27 17.95 -7.09 -19.23
N GLY A 28 17.50 -8.14 -19.97
CA GLY A 28 18.35 -9.23 -20.43
C GLY A 28 18.44 -10.45 -19.51
N PHE A 29 17.53 -10.56 -18.53
CA PHE A 29 17.44 -11.71 -17.61
C PHE A 29 16.24 -12.59 -17.96
N ASP A 30 16.44 -13.91 -18.01
CA ASP A 30 15.32 -14.83 -18.11
C ASP A 30 14.57 -14.89 -16.78
N ALA A 31 13.24 -14.75 -16.80
CA ALA A 31 12.41 -14.83 -15.61
C ALA A 31 11.04 -15.47 -15.88
N GLU A 32 10.52 -16.20 -14.89
CA GLU A 32 9.19 -16.82 -14.94
C GLU A 32 8.45 -16.66 -13.61
N LEU A 33 7.12 -16.80 -13.64
CA LEU A 33 6.31 -16.71 -12.44
C LEU A 33 6.16 -18.09 -11.79
N THR A 34 6.29 -18.14 -10.46
CA THR A 34 6.03 -19.33 -9.63
C THR A 34 4.93 -18.99 -8.62
N ILE A 35 3.80 -19.69 -8.72
CA ILE A 35 2.68 -19.48 -7.78
C ILE A 35 3.00 -20.14 -6.44
N ILE A 36 3.08 -19.33 -5.40
CA ILE A 36 3.28 -19.78 -4.01
C ILE A 36 1.91 -19.79 -3.32
N SER A 37 1.43 -20.97 -2.94
CA SER A 37 0.18 -21.11 -2.20
C SER A 37 0.39 -20.76 -0.73
N THR A 38 -0.34 -19.79 -0.22
CA THR A 38 -0.20 -19.35 1.17
C THR A 38 -1.37 -19.86 2.04
N PRO A 39 -1.17 -20.08 3.36
CA PRO A 39 -2.27 -20.38 4.26
C PRO A 39 -3.41 -19.35 4.24
N GLY A 40 -3.05 -18.08 4.01
CA GLY A 40 -4.02 -16.98 3.89
C GLY A 40 -4.90 -17.07 2.65
N ASP A 41 -4.46 -17.70 1.57
CA ASP A 41 -5.26 -17.91 0.35
C ASP A 41 -6.34 -18.98 0.56
N ARG A 42 -6.16 -19.86 1.56
CA ARG A 42 -7.11 -20.94 1.92
C ARG A 42 -8.08 -20.53 3.03
N SER A 43 -7.84 -19.43 3.72
CA SER A 43 -8.61 -18.99 4.89
C SER A 43 -9.57 -17.85 4.52
N GLN A 44 -10.85 -18.00 4.91
CA GLN A 44 -11.85 -16.92 4.87
C GLN A 44 -11.90 -16.12 6.19
N ALA A 45 -11.03 -16.45 7.16
CA ALA A 45 -11.00 -15.77 8.45
C ALA A 45 -10.58 -14.30 8.32
N PRO A 46 -10.98 -13.43 9.26
CA PRO A 46 -10.55 -12.03 9.32
C PRO A 46 -9.01 -11.89 9.30
N VAL A 47 -8.48 -10.91 8.52
CA VAL A 47 -7.01 -10.67 8.43
C VAL A 47 -6.42 -10.37 9.81
N GLU A 48 -7.20 -9.73 10.69
CA GLU A 48 -6.85 -9.50 12.09
C GLU A 48 -6.63 -10.82 12.87
N ARG A 49 -7.33 -11.90 12.49
CA ARG A 49 -7.16 -13.24 13.06
C ARG A 49 -6.09 -14.08 12.36
N ILE A 50 -5.79 -13.77 11.09
CA ILE A 50 -4.76 -14.48 10.31
C ILE A 50 -3.39 -13.86 10.58
N GLY A 51 -3.34 -12.63 11.05
CA GLY A 51 -2.12 -11.85 11.34
C GLY A 51 -1.68 -10.98 10.15
N VAL A 52 -1.18 -9.79 10.48
CA VAL A 52 -0.58 -8.88 9.51
C VAL A 52 0.69 -9.51 8.97
N GLY A 53 0.85 -9.51 7.64
CA GLY A 53 2.08 -10.01 7.01
C GLY A 53 2.09 -11.52 6.68
N VAL A 54 1.03 -12.29 6.94
CA VAL A 54 0.98 -13.75 6.61
C VAL A 54 1.32 -14.01 5.14
N PHE A 55 0.85 -13.16 4.24
CA PHE A 55 1.14 -13.31 2.81
C PHE A 55 2.58 -12.96 2.45
N THR A 56 3.13 -11.93 3.06
CA THR A 56 4.51 -11.50 2.84
C THR A 56 5.48 -12.50 3.47
N GLN A 57 5.16 -13.02 4.66
CA GLN A 57 5.97 -14.02 5.34
C GLN A 57 6.03 -15.33 4.55
N ALA A 58 4.90 -15.81 4.01
CA ALA A 58 4.87 -17.04 3.23
C ALA A 58 5.73 -16.95 1.95
N LEU A 59 5.76 -15.80 1.27
CA LEU A 59 6.64 -15.57 0.13
C LEU A 59 8.12 -15.52 0.55
N ARG A 60 8.43 -14.87 1.69
CA ARG A 60 9.79 -14.85 2.25
C ARG A 60 10.27 -16.24 2.69
N ASP A 61 9.38 -17.04 3.28
CA ASP A 61 9.70 -18.43 3.66
C ASP A 61 9.98 -19.30 2.43
N ALA A 62 9.17 -19.18 1.37
CA ALA A 62 9.40 -19.86 0.10
C ALA A 62 10.74 -19.43 -0.55
N MET A 63 11.07 -18.15 -0.51
CA MET A 63 12.36 -17.62 -0.97
C MET A 63 13.53 -18.16 -0.14
N ALA A 64 13.39 -18.21 1.18
CA ALA A 64 14.41 -18.76 2.08
C ALA A 64 14.60 -20.28 1.86
N ALA A 65 13.52 -21.01 1.56
CA ALA A 65 13.57 -22.45 1.23
C ALA A 65 14.12 -22.73 -0.18
N GLY A 66 14.25 -21.71 -1.04
CA GLY A 66 14.70 -21.88 -2.42
C GLY A 66 13.60 -22.31 -3.40
N ASP A 67 12.33 -22.21 -3.02
CA ASP A 67 11.18 -22.50 -3.89
C ASP A 67 11.02 -21.41 -4.97
N CYS A 68 11.48 -20.20 -4.69
CA CYS A 68 11.62 -19.10 -5.67
C CYS A 68 12.90 -18.29 -5.38
N ASP A 69 13.29 -17.47 -6.34
CA ASP A 69 14.52 -16.70 -6.27
C ASP A 69 14.26 -15.24 -5.91
N MET A 70 13.08 -14.74 -6.28
CA MET A 70 12.60 -13.39 -6.03
C MET A 70 11.15 -13.44 -5.55
N ALA A 71 10.69 -12.39 -4.85
CA ALA A 71 9.31 -12.18 -4.48
C ALA A 71 8.86 -10.76 -4.77
N VAL A 72 7.61 -10.59 -5.22
CA VAL A 72 7.01 -9.29 -5.51
C VAL A 72 5.88 -9.01 -4.52
N HIS A 73 5.93 -7.83 -3.90
CA HIS A 73 4.97 -7.38 -2.92
C HIS A 73 4.40 -6.01 -3.26
N SER A 74 3.15 -5.74 -2.88
CA SER A 74 2.71 -4.36 -2.70
C SER A 74 3.47 -3.79 -1.50
N PHE A 75 4.26 -2.73 -1.69
CA PHE A 75 5.20 -2.28 -0.67
C PHE A 75 4.54 -1.80 0.63
N LYS A 76 3.31 -1.27 0.53
CA LYS A 76 2.50 -0.87 1.70
C LYS A 76 2.13 -2.02 2.64
N ASP A 77 2.18 -3.28 2.15
CA ASP A 77 1.77 -4.47 2.92
C ASP A 77 2.98 -5.17 3.59
N LEU A 78 4.21 -4.74 3.28
CA LEU A 78 5.42 -5.23 3.95
C LEU A 78 5.57 -4.62 5.35
N PRO A 79 6.04 -5.41 6.33
CA PRO A 79 6.42 -4.89 7.65
C PRO A 79 7.38 -3.70 7.53
N THR A 80 7.34 -2.77 8.49
CA THR A 80 8.23 -1.61 8.51
C THR A 80 9.67 -1.98 8.79
N ALA A 81 9.89 -2.98 9.65
CA ALA A 81 11.24 -3.49 9.95
C ALA A 81 11.82 -4.23 8.74
N PRO A 82 13.05 -3.90 8.31
CA PRO A 82 13.73 -4.64 7.25
C PRO A 82 14.07 -6.05 7.70
N ASP A 83 14.08 -6.99 6.76
CA ASP A 83 14.55 -8.35 6.99
C ASP A 83 15.96 -8.49 6.40
N PRO A 84 17.01 -8.68 7.22
CA PRO A 84 18.40 -8.71 6.74
C PRO A 84 18.74 -9.89 5.83
N ARG A 85 17.87 -10.91 5.76
CA ARG A 85 18.05 -12.05 4.85
C ARG A 85 17.87 -11.66 3.38
N PHE A 86 17.16 -10.55 3.13
CA PHE A 86 16.72 -10.19 1.79
C PHE A 86 17.22 -8.80 1.38
N ARG A 87 17.62 -8.70 0.12
CA ARG A 87 17.82 -7.43 -0.59
C ARG A 87 16.48 -7.00 -1.15
N LEU A 88 16.09 -5.74 -0.91
CA LEU A 88 14.87 -5.14 -1.41
C LEU A 88 15.20 -3.99 -2.35
N VAL A 89 14.48 -3.92 -3.48
CA VAL A 89 14.52 -2.78 -4.41
C VAL A 89 13.11 -2.30 -4.72
N VAL A 90 12.98 -1.03 -5.11
CA VAL A 90 11.72 -0.38 -5.48
C VAL A 90 11.77 0.01 -6.94
N PRO A 91 10.98 -0.62 -7.82
CA PRO A 91 10.84 -0.23 -9.21
C PRO A 91 9.96 1.03 -9.36
N PRO A 92 9.78 1.56 -10.61
CA PRO A 92 8.92 2.70 -10.87
C PRO A 92 7.54 2.56 -10.20
N ARG A 93 7.12 3.64 -9.52
CA ARG A 93 5.89 3.68 -8.72
C ARG A 93 4.68 3.99 -9.61
N ALA A 94 3.60 3.23 -9.45
CA ALA A 94 2.30 3.58 -10.01
C ALA A 94 1.62 4.68 -9.17
N ASP A 95 0.51 5.22 -9.70
CA ASP A 95 -0.27 6.26 -9.04
C ASP A 95 -0.66 5.86 -7.60
N ALA A 96 -0.27 6.67 -6.63
CA ALA A 96 -0.47 6.40 -5.21
C ALA A 96 -1.89 6.74 -4.72
N ARG A 97 -2.70 7.42 -5.53
CA ARG A 97 -4.00 7.97 -5.11
C ARG A 97 -5.01 6.88 -4.72
N GLU A 98 -5.99 7.31 -3.96
CA GLU A 98 -7.18 6.53 -3.67
C GLU A 98 -8.25 6.76 -4.74
N ALA A 99 -9.10 5.77 -4.97
CA ALA A 99 -10.20 5.87 -5.93
C ALA A 99 -11.52 5.43 -5.31
N LEU A 100 -12.58 6.15 -5.63
CA LEU A 100 -13.95 5.77 -5.35
C LEU A 100 -14.52 5.04 -6.57
N ILE A 101 -15.19 3.95 -6.34
CA ILE A 101 -16.05 3.29 -7.32
C ILE A 101 -17.46 3.31 -6.75
N ALA A 102 -18.31 4.16 -7.29
CA ALA A 102 -19.67 4.34 -6.83
C ALA A 102 -20.68 3.94 -7.91
N ARG A 103 -21.90 3.56 -7.47
CA ARG A 103 -23.02 3.39 -8.38
C ARG A 103 -23.34 4.72 -9.09
N ASP A 104 -23.92 4.63 -10.25
CA ASP A 104 -24.47 5.77 -11.02
C ASP A 104 -23.43 6.87 -11.34
N GLY A 105 -22.12 6.56 -11.29
CA GLY A 105 -21.06 7.54 -11.53
C GLY A 105 -20.92 8.62 -10.46
N LEU A 106 -21.43 8.40 -9.25
CA LEU A 106 -21.41 9.38 -8.16
C LEU A 106 -19.99 9.63 -7.64
N THR A 107 -19.74 10.86 -7.20
CA THR A 107 -18.53 11.25 -6.44
C THR A 107 -18.82 11.19 -4.94
N LEU A 108 -17.79 11.30 -4.10
CA LEU A 108 -17.94 11.32 -2.64
C LEU A 108 -18.91 12.42 -2.17
N GLU A 109 -18.82 13.60 -2.79
CA GLU A 109 -19.69 14.74 -2.50
C GLU A 109 -21.17 14.44 -2.81
N ASN A 110 -21.41 13.76 -3.94
CA ASN A 110 -22.76 13.49 -4.45
C ASN A 110 -23.40 12.19 -3.92
N LEU A 111 -22.66 11.42 -3.10
CA LEU A 111 -23.25 10.26 -2.42
C LEU A 111 -24.41 10.70 -1.49
N PRO A 112 -25.56 10.00 -1.50
CA PRO A 112 -26.66 10.29 -0.59
C PRO A 112 -26.24 10.21 0.88
N GLU A 113 -26.95 10.94 1.75
CA GLU A 113 -26.81 10.79 3.20
C GLU A 113 -27.07 9.32 3.61
N GLY A 114 -26.24 8.78 4.50
CA GLY A 114 -26.30 7.38 4.91
C GLY A 114 -25.83 6.38 3.86
N ALA A 115 -25.21 6.82 2.74
CA ALA A 115 -24.71 5.90 1.73
C ALA A 115 -23.69 4.90 2.31
N ARG A 116 -23.83 3.62 1.91
CA ARG A 116 -22.99 2.52 2.38
C ARG A 116 -21.68 2.49 1.60
N VAL A 117 -20.58 2.84 2.26
CA VAL A 117 -19.25 2.89 1.62
C VAL A 117 -18.36 1.79 2.18
N GLY A 118 -17.86 0.92 1.31
CA GLY A 118 -17.04 -0.24 1.69
C GLY A 118 -15.55 0.09 1.75
N THR A 119 -14.95 -0.08 2.94
CA THR A 119 -13.49 -0.11 3.14
C THR A 119 -13.15 -0.72 4.49
N SER A 120 -11.99 -1.41 4.60
CA SER A 120 -11.49 -1.94 5.89
C SER A 120 -10.15 -1.31 6.29
N ALA A 121 -9.58 -0.41 5.50
CA ALA A 121 -8.34 0.25 5.87
C ALA A 121 -8.63 1.34 6.92
N PRO A 122 -8.07 1.25 8.15
CA PRO A 122 -8.35 2.21 9.23
C PRO A 122 -8.13 3.66 8.81
N ARG A 123 -7.04 3.94 8.08
CA ARG A 123 -6.75 5.28 7.56
C ARG A 123 -7.79 5.81 6.56
N ARG A 124 -8.49 4.92 5.80
CA ARG A 124 -9.60 5.34 4.92
C ARG A 124 -10.87 5.59 5.72
N VAL A 125 -11.19 4.67 6.63
CA VAL A 125 -12.35 4.78 7.52
C VAL A 125 -12.32 6.11 8.25
N SER A 126 -11.19 6.43 8.91
CA SER A 126 -11.03 7.65 9.69
C SER A 126 -11.14 8.92 8.83
N GLN A 127 -10.47 8.95 7.68
CA GLN A 127 -10.52 10.12 6.80
C GLN A 127 -11.91 10.31 6.18
N LEU A 128 -12.57 9.24 5.73
CA LEU A 128 -13.93 9.31 5.19
C LEU A 128 -14.94 9.80 6.24
N ARG A 129 -14.84 9.33 7.49
CA ARG A 129 -15.70 9.82 8.58
C ARG A 129 -15.47 11.29 8.89
N GLY A 130 -14.24 11.78 8.78
CA GLY A 130 -13.94 13.20 8.91
C GLY A 130 -14.47 14.05 7.75
N LEU A 131 -14.48 13.52 6.52
CA LEU A 131 -14.96 14.22 5.34
C LEU A 131 -16.50 14.19 5.22
N ARG A 132 -17.11 13.03 5.52
CA ARG A 132 -18.54 12.74 5.38
C ARG A 132 -18.99 11.89 6.58
N PRO A 133 -19.26 12.51 7.74
CA PRO A 133 -19.64 11.82 8.97
C PRO A 133 -21.03 11.13 8.89
N ASP A 134 -21.80 11.49 7.90
CA ASP A 134 -23.11 10.93 7.58
C ASP A 134 -23.05 9.55 6.90
N LEU A 135 -21.90 9.14 6.35
CA LEU A 135 -21.80 7.88 5.61
C LEU A 135 -21.78 6.65 6.53
N ASP A 136 -22.42 5.57 6.07
CA ASP A 136 -22.36 4.24 6.67
C ASP A 136 -21.12 3.49 6.16
N ILE A 137 -19.99 3.64 6.86
CA ILE A 137 -18.73 2.98 6.46
C ILE A 137 -18.76 1.52 6.91
N ARG A 138 -18.68 0.60 5.95
CA ARG A 138 -18.75 -0.85 6.18
C ARG A 138 -17.44 -1.57 5.90
N PRO A 139 -17.08 -2.59 6.69
CA PRO A 139 -15.91 -3.41 6.43
C PRO A 139 -16.04 -4.15 5.09
N LEU A 140 -14.95 -4.22 4.33
CA LEU A 140 -14.92 -4.77 2.99
C LEU A 140 -13.74 -5.72 2.81
N ARG A 141 -14.00 -6.91 2.28
CA ARG A 141 -13.00 -7.96 2.00
C ARG A 141 -13.08 -8.48 0.58
N GLY A 142 -12.13 -9.33 0.24
CA GLY A 142 -12.00 -9.94 -1.07
C GLY A 142 -10.97 -9.25 -1.96
N ASN A 143 -10.80 -9.78 -3.17
CA ASN A 143 -10.02 -9.15 -4.22
C ASN A 143 -10.76 -7.94 -4.82
N ILE A 144 -10.16 -7.24 -5.77
CA ILE A 144 -10.72 -6.04 -6.40
C ILE A 144 -12.10 -6.33 -7.01
N ASP A 145 -12.25 -7.43 -7.78
CA ASP A 145 -13.51 -7.79 -8.42
C ASP A 145 -14.62 -8.05 -7.41
N THR A 146 -14.32 -8.84 -6.37
CA THR A 146 -15.27 -9.10 -5.28
C THR A 146 -15.74 -7.81 -4.62
N ARG A 147 -14.81 -6.89 -4.34
CA ARG A 147 -15.13 -5.60 -3.70
C ARG A 147 -16.00 -4.73 -4.58
N MET A 148 -15.68 -4.59 -5.86
CA MET A 148 -16.52 -3.85 -6.82
C MET A 148 -17.87 -4.54 -7.05
N GLY A 149 -17.91 -5.87 -7.00
CA GLY A 149 -19.13 -6.66 -7.09
C GLY A 149 -20.18 -6.26 -6.04
N HIS A 150 -19.77 -5.84 -4.83
CA HIS A 150 -20.70 -5.34 -3.82
C HIS A 150 -21.46 -4.07 -4.27
N VAL A 151 -20.84 -3.24 -5.13
CA VAL A 151 -21.50 -2.05 -5.70
C VAL A 151 -22.46 -2.46 -6.81
N THR A 152 -22.03 -3.29 -7.76
CA THR A 152 -22.88 -3.73 -8.88
C THR A 152 -24.08 -4.57 -8.42
N GLU A 153 -23.95 -5.28 -7.31
CA GLU A 153 -25.03 -6.06 -6.70
C GLU A 153 -25.92 -5.25 -5.74
N GLY A 154 -25.66 -3.95 -5.57
CA GLY A 154 -26.46 -3.06 -4.72
C GLY A 154 -26.30 -3.29 -3.21
N ARG A 155 -25.30 -4.08 -2.78
CA ARG A 155 -25.00 -4.29 -1.35
C ARG A 155 -24.32 -3.07 -0.72
N LEU A 156 -23.53 -2.37 -1.51
CA LEU A 156 -22.87 -1.10 -1.16
C LEU A 156 -23.21 -0.05 -2.22
N ASP A 157 -23.16 1.21 -1.84
CA ASP A 157 -23.35 2.34 -2.75
C ASP A 157 -22.02 2.77 -3.38
N ALA A 158 -20.89 2.57 -2.67
CA ALA A 158 -19.56 2.80 -3.16
C ALA A 158 -18.50 1.94 -2.43
N VAL A 159 -17.29 1.83 -3.02
CA VAL A 159 -16.10 1.25 -2.39
C VAL A 159 -14.89 2.15 -2.63
N VAL A 160 -13.94 2.19 -1.67
CA VAL A 160 -12.68 2.92 -1.83
C VAL A 160 -11.53 1.92 -1.97
N LEU A 161 -10.80 2.04 -3.09
CA LEU A 161 -9.68 1.18 -3.45
C LEU A 161 -8.43 2.02 -3.78
N ALA A 162 -7.24 1.40 -3.77
CA ALA A 162 -6.04 2.04 -4.31
C ALA A 162 -6.11 2.08 -5.84
N TYR A 163 -5.95 3.25 -6.44
CA TYR A 163 -6.04 3.43 -7.89
C TYR A 163 -5.04 2.55 -8.65
N ALA A 164 -3.80 2.42 -8.14
CA ALA A 164 -2.80 1.53 -8.71
C ALA A 164 -3.26 0.06 -8.85
N GLY A 165 -4.16 -0.39 -7.98
CA GLY A 165 -4.73 -1.74 -8.08
C GLY A 165 -5.70 -1.87 -9.25
N LEU A 166 -6.54 -0.86 -9.45
CA LEU A 166 -7.48 -0.79 -10.58
C LEU A 166 -6.73 -0.67 -11.91
N ASP A 167 -5.77 0.23 -11.97
CA ASP A 167 -4.98 0.49 -13.18
C ASP A 167 -4.23 -0.77 -13.63
N ARG A 168 -3.52 -1.44 -12.72
CA ARG A 168 -2.79 -2.68 -13.01
C ARG A 168 -3.68 -3.84 -13.49
N THR A 169 -4.93 -3.84 -13.12
CA THR A 169 -5.90 -4.88 -13.55
C THR A 169 -6.76 -4.43 -14.73
N GLY A 170 -6.44 -3.28 -15.35
CA GLY A 170 -7.16 -2.74 -16.50
C GLY A 170 -8.54 -2.17 -16.14
N MET A 171 -8.78 -1.86 -14.87
CA MET A 171 -10.07 -1.38 -14.36
C MET A 171 -10.04 0.09 -13.93
N GLY A 172 -9.03 0.86 -14.34
CA GLY A 172 -8.89 2.27 -13.96
C GLY A 172 -10.12 3.12 -14.29
N GLU A 173 -10.76 2.87 -15.43
CA GLU A 173 -11.98 3.57 -15.88
C GLU A 173 -13.22 3.29 -15.02
N ARG A 174 -13.15 2.29 -14.11
CA ARG A 174 -14.24 2.02 -13.15
C ARG A 174 -14.26 3.02 -12.00
N ALA A 175 -13.18 3.80 -11.81
CA ALA A 175 -13.13 4.85 -10.80
C ALA A 175 -14.10 5.98 -11.19
N THR A 176 -15.06 6.29 -10.32
CA THR A 176 -15.96 7.43 -10.48
C THR A 176 -15.34 8.72 -9.96
N GLU A 177 -14.33 8.57 -9.07
CA GLU A 177 -13.52 9.67 -8.57
C GLU A 177 -12.12 9.15 -8.20
N VAL A 178 -11.09 9.92 -8.51
CA VAL A 178 -9.71 9.69 -8.05
C VAL A 178 -9.33 10.85 -7.15
N PHE A 179 -9.15 10.56 -5.86
CA PHE A 179 -8.94 11.61 -4.85
C PHE A 179 -7.58 12.27 -4.98
N ALA A 180 -7.55 13.60 -4.86
CA ALA A 180 -6.29 14.29 -4.63
C ALA A 180 -5.66 13.88 -3.29
N PRO A 181 -4.32 13.76 -3.21
CA PRO A 181 -3.65 13.25 -2.00
C PRO A 181 -3.83 14.12 -0.75
N ASP A 182 -4.21 15.38 -0.89
CA ASP A 182 -4.56 16.30 0.20
C ASP A 182 -5.99 16.10 0.73
N VAL A 183 -6.89 15.56 -0.10
CA VAL A 183 -8.25 15.19 0.28
C VAL A 183 -8.25 13.86 1.03
N LEU A 184 -7.66 12.82 0.44
CA LEU A 184 -7.56 11.49 1.02
C LEU A 184 -6.11 11.01 0.94
N VAL A 185 -5.35 11.23 2.02
CA VAL A 185 -3.92 10.90 2.04
C VAL A 185 -3.72 9.39 1.91
N PRO A 186 -2.88 8.93 0.95
CA PRO A 186 -2.67 7.50 0.70
C PRO A 186 -1.94 6.77 1.84
N ALA A 187 -1.93 5.44 1.76
CA ALA A 187 -1.04 4.65 2.62
C ALA A 187 0.43 4.90 2.26
N PRO A 188 1.33 4.88 3.25
CA PRO A 188 2.77 4.90 2.98
C PRO A 188 3.18 3.82 1.99
N ALA A 189 3.93 4.19 0.96
CA ALA A 189 4.35 3.36 -0.18
C ALA A 189 3.19 2.80 -1.03
N GLN A 190 1.98 3.38 -0.99
CA GLN A 190 0.91 2.98 -1.90
C GLN A 190 1.32 3.24 -3.35
N GLY A 191 0.98 2.31 -4.25
CA GLY A 191 1.39 2.34 -5.66
C GLY A 191 2.79 1.76 -5.92
N ALA A 192 3.69 1.75 -4.93
CA ALA A 192 5.00 1.14 -5.06
C ALA A 192 4.92 -0.40 -4.94
N LEU A 193 5.76 -1.08 -5.72
CA LEU A 193 6.10 -2.48 -5.53
C LEU A 193 7.42 -2.58 -4.76
N ALA A 194 7.59 -3.67 -4.04
CA ALA A 194 8.87 -4.08 -3.49
C ALA A 194 9.25 -5.44 -4.10
N VAL A 195 10.46 -5.51 -4.65
CA VAL A 195 11.03 -6.76 -5.17
C VAL A 195 12.13 -7.19 -4.21
N GLU A 196 11.98 -8.39 -3.66
CA GLU A 196 12.97 -8.99 -2.75
C GLU A 196 13.66 -10.19 -3.39
N CYS A 197 14.93 -10.39 -3.07
CA CYS A 197 15.66 -11.64 -3.32
C CYS A 197 16.55 -11.97 -2.12
N ARG A 198 17.07 -13.20 -2.02
CA ARG A 198 18.06 -13.54 -0.98
C ARG A 198 19.29 -12.65 -1.11
N HIS A 199 19.75 -12.10 0.00
CA HIS A 199 20.95 -11.24 0.02
C HIS A 199 22.20 -12.00 -0.43
N SER A 200 22.24 -13.32 -0.20
CA SER A 200 23.36 -14.20 -0.59
C SER A 200 23.38 -14.61 -2.07
N ASP A 201 22.32 -14.31 -2.83
CA ASP A 201 22.19 -14.67 -4.24
C ASP A 201 22.66 -13.48 -5.12
N SER A 202 23.96 -13.43 -5.42
CA SER A 202 24.54 -12.34 -6.18
C SER A 202 23.94 -12.17 -7.60
N GLY A 203 23.51 -13.26 -8.24
CA GLY A 203 22.87 -13.18 -9.55
C GLY A 203 21.49 -12.54 -9.46
N ALA A 204 20.68 -12.92 -8.49
CA ALA A 204 19.37 -12.32 -8.26
C ALA A 204 19.51 -10.86 -7.80
N VAL A 205 20.51 -10.53 -6.94
CA VAL A 205 20.79 -9.15 -6.53
C VAL A 205 21.11 -8.28 -7.75
N THR A 206 22.04 -8.73 -8.62
CA THR A 206 22.38 -8.00 -9.85
C THR A 206 21.14 -7.78 -10.73
N ALA A 207 20.28 -8.78 -10.87
CA ALA A 207 19.10 -8.68 -11.70
C ALA A 207 18.08 -7.67 -11.14
N ILE A 208 17.73 -7.76 -9.84
CA ILE A 208 16.75 -6.81 -9.27
C ILE A 208 17.28 -5.37 -9.18
N GLU A 209 18.59 -5.16 -9.05
CA GLU A 209 19.18 -3.81 -9.02
C GLU A 209 18.97 -3.04 -10.33
N THR A 210 18.77 -3.72 -11.46
CA THR A 210 18.37 -3.07 -12.72
C THR A 210 16.98 -2.45 -12.70
N LEU A 211 16.15 -2.82 -11.74
CA LEU A 211 14.77 -2.34 -11.59
C LEU A 211 14.66 -1.08 -10.73
N ILE A 212 15.74 -0.65 -10.07
CA ILE A 212 15.70 0.45 -9.10
C ILE A 212 15.26 1.76 -9.78
N ASP A 213 14.21 2.34 -9.21
CA ASP A 213 13.84 3.73 -9.44
C ASP A 213 14.19 4.57 -8.21
N SER A 214 15.13 5.50 -8.36
CA SER A 214 15.64 6.29 -7.24
C SER A 214 14.57 7.22 -6.65
N ALA A 215 13.69 7.78 -7.48
CA ALA A 215 12.61 8.67 -7.03
C ALA A 215 11.54 7.88 -6.25
N ALA A 216 11.09 6.74 -6.80
CA ALA A 216 10.15 5.85 -6.11
C ALA A 216 10.74 5.32 -4.80
N THR A 217 12.04 4.98 -4.79
CA THR A 217 12.76 4.51 -3.60
C THR A 217 12.77 5.59 -2.51
N ALA A 218 13.16 6.82 -2.84
CA ALA A 218 13.24 7.92 -1.88
C ALA A 218 11.85 8.28 -1.32
N CYS A 219 10.83 8.40 -2.19
CA CYS A 219 9.45 8.65 -1.75
C CYS A 219 8.94 7.57 -0.80
N ALA A 220 9.06 6.30 -1.19
CA ALA A 220 8.59 5.19 -0.37
C ALA A 220 9.36 5.09 0.95
N ALA A 221 10.67 5.37 0.94
CA ALA A 221 11.50 5.36 2.14
C ALA A 221 11.09 6.47 3.12
N ALA A 222 10.89 7.71 2.65
CA ALA A 222 10.43 8.83 3.47
C ALA A 222 9.06 8.54 4.12
N GLU A 223 8.10 8.07 3.33
CA GLU A 223 6.76 7.71 3.80
C GLU A 223 6.79 6.58 4.84
N ARG A 224 7.56 5.52 4.59
CA ARG A 224 7.70 4.38 5.51
C ARG A 224 8.49 4.74 6.77
N ARG A 225 9.39 5.75 6.67
CA ARG A 225 10.10 6.26 7.84
C ARG A 225 9.14 6.89 8.85
N VAL A 226 8.09 7.57 8.41
CA VAL A 226 7.01 8.06 9.29
C VAL A 226 6.39 6.91 10.07
N LEU A 227 5.98 5.81 9.40
CA LEU A 227 5.43 4.63 10.07
C LEU A 227 6.39 4.04 11.11
N ALA A 228 7.66 3.90 10.74
CA ALA A 228 8.67 3.33 11.62
C ALA A 228 8.88 4.17 12.88
N CYS A 229 8.97 5.50 12.75
CA CYS A 229 9.14 6.41 13.88
C CYS A 229 7.90 6.54 14.77
N LEU A 230 6.70 6.32 14.22
CA LEU A 230 5.47 6.24 14.99
C LEU A 230 5.25 4.84 15.62
N GLU A 231 6.16 3.89 15.41
CA GLU A 231 6.00 2.48 15.80
C GLU A 231 4.67 1.88 15.31
N ALA A 232 4.19 2.37 14.15
CA ALA A 232 2.90 2.04 13.60
C ALA A 232 3.00 0.87 12.61
N GLY A 233 2.06 -0.07 12.72
CA GLY A 233 1.88 -1.15 11.75
C GLY A 233 1.00 -0.72 10.57
N CYS A 234 0.84 -1.62 9.58
CA CYS A 234 0.00 -1.39 8.40
C CYS A 234 -1.52 -1.30 8.74
N THR A 235 -1.92 -1.63 9.95
CA THR A 235 -3.29 -1.47 10.47
C THR A 235 -3.52 -0.15 11.21
N ALA A 236 -2.49 0.64 11.44
CA ALA A 236 -2.62 1.94 12.08
C ALA A 236 -3.33 2.96 11.17
N PRO A 237 -4.07 3.93 11.74
CA PRO A 237 -4.73 4.99 10.97
C PRO A 237 -3.74 6.09 10.55
N VAL A 238 -2.62 5.66 9.96
CA VAL A 238 -1.51 6.50 9.50
C VAL A 238 -1.49 6.54 7.98
N ALA A 239 -1.31 7.73 7.43
CA ALA A 239 -1.17 7.98 6.01
C ALA A 239 0.09 8.82 5.74
N ALA A 240 0.72 8.63 4.58
CA ALA A 240 1.82 9.48 4.14
C ALA A 240 1.95 9.43 2.63
N HIS A 241 2.32 10.58 2.03
CA HIS A 241 2.54 10.71 0.61
C HIS A 241 3.66 11.68 0.32
N ALA A 242 4.64 11.22 -0.46
CA ALA A 242 5.78 12.02 -0.91
C ALA A 242 5.75 12.24 -2.42
N THR A 243 6.20 13.41 -2.83
CA THR A 243 6.42 13.79 -4.24
C THR A 243 7.80 14.41 -4.38
N ILE A 244 8.38 14.30 -5.57
CA ILE A 244 9.69 14.89 -5.91
C ILE A 244 9.48 15.88 -7.05
N ASP A 245 10.11 17.04 -6.90
CA ASP A 245 10.25 18.06 -7.94
C ASP A 245 11.74 18.50 -8.00
N GLY A 246 12.40 18.14 -9.09
CA GLY A 246 13.85 18.32 -9.23
C GLY A 246 14.63 17.57 -8.16
N ASP A 247 15.40 18.31 -7.35
CA ASP A 247 16.21 17.83 -6.24
C ASP A 247 15.53 17.97 -4.86
N ARG A 248 14.23 18.30 -4.85
CA ARG A 248 13.44 18.51 -3.65
C ARG A 248 12.41 17.40 -3.47
N ILE A 249 12.27 16.93 -2.23
CA ILE A 249 11.19 16.06 -1.82
C ILE A 249 10.21 16.81 -0.92
N THR A 250 8.91 16.65 -1.19
CA THR A 250 7.82 17.12 -0.31
C THR A 250 7.11 15.91 0.25
N LEU A 251 6.88 15.88 1.57
CA LEU A 251 6.19 14.81 2.27
C LEU A 251 5.04 15.38 3.08
N THR A 252 3.86 14.78 2.94
CA THR A 252 2.70 14.97 3.81
C THR A 252 2.47 13.69 4.61
N ALA A 253 2.28 13.82 5.92
CA ALA A 253 2.01 12.70 6.82
C ALA A 253 0.84 13.04 7.74
N GLY A 254 0.03 12.03 8.11
CA GLY A 254 -1.11 12.24 8.98
C GLY A 254 -1.48 11.03 9.82
N VAL A 255 -2.07 11.32 11.00
CA VAL A 255 -2.68 10.35 11.92
C VAL A 255 -4.12 10.78 12.16
N PHE A 256 -5.05 9.82 12.10
CA PHE A 256 -6.48 10.10 12.02
C PHE A 256 -7.23 9.25 13.04
N ALA A 257 -8.04 9.86 13.91
CA ALA A 257 -8.90 9.12 14.83
C ALA A 257 -9.94 8.29 14.08
N LEU A 258 -10.16 7.04 14.49
CA LEU A 258 -11.04 6.10 13.79
C LEU A 258 -12.49 6.58 13.70
N ASP A 259 -12.94 7.41 14.64
CA ASP A 259 -14.27 8.04 14.66
C ASP A 259 -14.36 9.27 13.75
N GLY A 260 -13.24 9.72 13.15
CA GLY A 260 -13.15 10.93 12.32
C GLY A 260 -13.07 12.25 13.10
N SER A 261 -13.07 12.22 14.44
CA SER A 261 -13.11 13.43 15.30
C SER A 261 -11.81 14.23 15.31
N ARG A 262 -10.67 13.57 15.12
CA ARG A 262 -9.34 14.22 15.13
C ARG A 262 -8.55 13.87 13.88
N ARG A 263 -7.92 14.88 13.30
CA ARG A 263 -7.02 14.78 12.17
C ARG A 263 -5.75 15.56 12.47
N LEU A 264 -4.64 14.88 12.57
CA LEU A 264 -3.32 15.50 12.66
C LEU A 264 -2.63 15.30 11.30
N VAL A 265 -2.29 16.40 10.63
CA VAL A 265 -1.60 16.37 9.33
C VAL A 265 -0.50 17.41 9.34
N VAL A 266 0.69 16.97 8.99
CA VAL A 266 1.89 17.80 8.85
C VAL A 266 2.48 17.62 7.47
N SER A 267 3.11 18.67 6.95
CA SER A 267 3.81 18.64 5.66
C SER A 267 5.14 19.36 5.78
N GLY A 268 6.11 18.89 5.03
CA GLY A 268 7.44 19.50 4.96
C GLY A 268 8.12 19.19 3.64
N ASN A 269 9.24 19.87 3.39
CA ASN A 269 10.08 19.61 2.24
C ASN A 269 11.56 19.65 2.64
N ALA A 270 12.39 18.91 1.91
CA ALA A 270 13.83 18.85 2.12
C ALA A 270 14.56 18.62 0.79
N ASP A 271 15.87 18.68 0.81
CA ASP A 271 16.69 18.18 -0.28
C ASP A 271 16.54 16.66 -0.37
N LEU A 272 16.61 16.10 -1.57
CA LEU A 272 16.27 14.70 -1.83
C LEU A 272 17.13 13.71 -1.03
N ASP A 273 18.39 14.04 -0.77
CA ASP A 273 19.32 13.22 0.04
C ASP A 273 18.94 13.18 1.53
N ARG A 274 18.06 14.10 1.99
CA ARG A 274 17.55 14.17 3.37
C ARG A 274 16.14 13.60 3.53
N HIS A 275 15.69 12.79 2.59
CA HIS A 275 14.32 12.24 2.59
C HIS A 275 13.97 11.43 3.85
N LEU A 276 14.93 10.71 4.44
CA LEU A 276 14.70 9.96 5.68
C LEU A 276 14.57 10.89 6.89
N GLU A 277 15.40 11.91 6.99
CA GLU A 277 15.34 12.91 8.05
C GLU A 277 13.99 13.65 8.01
N LEU A 278 13.51 13.99 6.82
CA LEU A 278 12.19 14.58 6.64
C LEU A 278 11.09 13.70 7.21
N GLY A 279 11.14 12.37 6.96
CA GLY A 279 10.18 11.41 7.53
C GLY A 279 10.23 11.37 9.06
N GLU A 280 11.44 11.43 9.66
CA GLU A 280 11.65 11.49 11.11
C GLU A 280 11.10 12.78 11.73
N ASP A 281 11.38 13.91 11.09
CA ASP A 281 10.94 15.22 11.55
C ASP A 281 9.42 15.33 11.57
N LEU A 282 8.74 14.86 10.52
CA LEU A 282 7.27 14.88 10.48
C LEU A 282 6.65 13.91 11.47
N ALA A 283 7.23 12.73 11.67
CA ALA A 283 6.77 11.80 12.71
C ALA A 283 6.88 12.42 14.10
N ARG A 284 8.00 13.10 14.41
CA ARG A 284 8.20 13.81 15.68
C ARG A 284 7.15 14.90 15.87
N GLN A 285 6.89 15.74 14.86
CA GLN A 285 5.85 16.76 14.91
C GLN A 285 4.45 16.16 15.18
N LEU A 286 4.12 15.02 14.57
CA LEU A 286 2.86 14.32 14.84
C LEU A 286 2.78 13.84 16.29
N LEU A 287 3.85 13.28 16.85
CA LEU A 287 3.92 12.85 18.26
C LEU A 287 3.76 14.03 19.22
N GLU A 288 4.41 15.16 18.95
CA GLU A 288 4.27 16.40 19.73
C GLU A 288 2.84 16.94 19.73
N GLN A 289 2.07 16.69 18.64
CA GLN A 289 0.65 17.05 18.52
C GLN A 289 -0.30 16.03 19.15
N GLY A 290 0.21 14.92 19.71
CA GLY A 290 -0.59 13.89 20.40
C GLY A 290 -1.04 12.74 19.49
N ALA A 291 -0.24 12.39 18.47
CA ALA A 291 -0.53 11.23 17.61
C ALA A 291 -0.56 9.91 18.38
N ALA A 292 0.24 9.77 19.46
CA ALA A 292 0.26 8.58 20.29
C ALA A 292 -1.12 8.25 20.89
N ASP A 293 -1.85 9.27 21.36
CA ASP A 293 -3.18 9.09 21.94
C ASP A 293 -4.19 8.52 20.93
N ILE A 294 -4.12 9.03 19.68
CA ILE A 294 -4.99 8.57 18.58
C ILE A 294 -4.67 7.12 18.22
N MET A 295 -3.40 6.75 18.16
CA MET A 295 -2.98 5.39 17.79
C MET A 295 -3.31 4.37 18.88
N THR A 296 -3.17 4.72 20.16
CA THR A 296 -3.54 3.86 21.31
C THR A 296 -5.05 3.58 21.29
N ALA A 297 -5.86 4.61 21.13
CA ALA A 297 -7.32 4.45 21.05
C ALA A 297 -7.78 3.60 19.85
N ALA A 298 -6.96 3.52 18.79
CA ALA A 298 -7.25 2.67 17.63
C ALA A 298 -6.89 1.19 17.85
N GLY A 299 -5.99 0.88 18.80
CA GLY A 299 -5.58 -0.49 19.12
C GLY A 299 -6.52 -1.21 20.09
N ASP A 300 -7.33 -0.46 20.83
CA ASP A 300 -8.25 -0.97 21.84
C ASP A 300 -9.66 -1.30 21.29
N ASN A 301 -9.92 -1.05 20.01
CA ASN A 301 -11.16 -1.36 19.28
C ASN A 301 -10.95 -2.51 18.28
#